data_02af00ccc960225ef864b9ec460f5db8
#
_entry.id   02af00ccc960225ef864b9ec460f5db8
#
_cell.length_a   1.000
_cell.length_b   1.000
_cell.length_c   1.000
_cell.angle_alpha   90.00
_cell.angle_beta   90.00
_cell.angle_gamma   90.00
#
_symmetry.space_group_name_H-M   'P 1'
#
loop_
_entity.id
_entity.type
_entity.pdbx_description
1 polymer ?
#
loop_
_entity_poly.entity_id
_entity_poly.type
_entity_poly.pdbx_seq_one_letter_code
_entity_poly.pdbx_strand_id
1 'polypeptide(L)'
;MSALVAAGIPSPSQGVWYLGPIPLRAYGIIIAVGMVVGVWWTARRYMARGGKADTIYDVALWAIPSGVIGARVYHVITSPEAYFGPGGDPWLALQIWRGGLGIWGGVALGALGAFVAVKRAKVALGPIADSLAPALLVAQAIGRWGNWFNQELFGAATSLPWGLRIDVAHLPAGYAPGTLFHPTFLYESLWNLAGAALIVTLDRRRRFAAGQLFGMYLMVYTAGRAWIEMLRIDDAHTVAGLRLNVWTSLAVFALGLVLYVVAGRLDRTREVASGGAPSSSEASARDDAEAEGPETRPVGATSSTRADDESDEAAAGEDGAGEQEQGSPRRA
;
A
#
# COMPACT_ATOMS: atom_id res chain seq x y z
N MET A 1 -2.40 -31.51 -39.08
CA MET A 1 -1.96 -30.21 -38.49
C MET A 1 -2.40 -30.19 -37.04
N SER A 2 -1.51 -30.52 -36.12
CA SER A 2 -1.80 -30.45 -34.67
C SER A 2 -2.06 -29.00 -34.32
N ALA A 3 -3.30 -28.69 -33.95
CA ALA A 3 -3.61 -27.44 -33.34
C ALA A 3 -2.75 -27.34 -32.07
N LEU A 4 -1.75 -26.47 -32.09
CA LEU A 4 -1.12 -25.94 -30.87
C LEU A 4 -2.29 -25.38 -30.05
N VAL A 5 -2.76 -26.18 -29.11
CA VAL A 5 -3.68 -25.68 -28.07
C VAL A 5 -2.97 -24.49 -27.47
N ALA A 6 -3.46 -23.29 -27.72
CA ALA A 6 -2.90 -22.07 -27.17
C ALA A 6 -2.73 -22.29 -25.67
N ALA A 7 -1.48 -22.30 -25.21
CA ALA A 7 -1.13 -22.55 -23.81
C ALA A 7 -1.47 -21.31 -22.99
N GLY A 8 -2.75 -21.02 -22.86
CA GLY A 8 -3.23 -19.92 -22.03
C GLY A 8 -2.92 -20.16 -20.53
N ILE A 9 -3.00 -19.11 -19.74
CA ILE A 9 -2.89 -19.19 -18.27
C ILE A 9 -4.08 -20.01 -17.76
N PRO A 10 -3.87 -21.17 -17.10
CA PRO A 10 -4.97 -21.93 -16.53
C PRO A 10 -5.55 -21.19 -15.32
N SER A 11 -6.86 -21.23 -15.15
CA SER A 11 -7.49 -20.81 -13.90
C SER A 11 -7.43 -21.94 -12.87
N PRO A 12 -7.34 -21.65 -11.57
CA PRO A 12 -7.42 -22.63 -10.51
C PRO A 12 -8.80 -23.31 -10.51
N SER A 13 -8.84 -24.62 -10.49
CA SER A 13 -10.10 -25.40 -10.42
C SER A 13 -10.73 -25.36 -9.03
N GLN A 14 -9.98 -24.95 -8.00
CA GLN A 14 -10.44 -24.91 -6.61
C GLN A 14 -10.06 -23.58 -5.97
N GLY A 15 -11.06 -22.84 -5.48
CA GLY A 15 -10.91 -21.57 -4.77
C GLY A 15 -11.37 -21.62 -3.31
N VAL A 16 -11.88 -22.79 -2.84
CA VAL A 16 -12.42 -22.98 -1.48
C VAL A 16 -11.88 -24.27 -0.89
N TRP A 17 -11.31 -24.19 0.29
CA TRP A 17 -10.90 -25.34 1.10
C TRP A 17 -11.70 -25.35 2.39
N TYR A 18 -11.83 -26.51 3.03
CA TYR A 18 -12.60 -26.65 4.26
C TYR A 18 -11.69 -27.09 5.41
N LEU A 19 -11.72 -26.32 6.50
CA LEU A 19 -11.13 -26.71 7.77
C LEU A 19 -12.27 -27.06 8.72
N GLY A 20 -12.66 -28.35 8.71
CA GLY A 20 -13.91 -28.78 9.35
C GLY A 20 -15.11 -28.05 8.71
N PRO A 21 -15.98 -27.39 9.48
CA PRO A 21 -17.15 -26.68 8.95
C PRO A 21 -16.81 -25.30 8.37
N ILE A 22 -15.56 -24.84 8.49
CA ILE A 22 -15.16 -23.46 8.11
C ILE A 22 -14.65 -23.44 6.67
N PRO A 23 -15.32 -22.73 5.73
CA PRO A 23 -14.84 -22.56 4.37
C PRO A 23 -13.72 -21.51 4.32
N LEU A 24 -12.54 -21.94 3.92
CA LEU A 24 -11.40 -21.06 3.65
C LEU A 24 -11.39 -20.70 2.17
N ARG A 25 -11.77 -19.48 1.84
CA ARG A 25 -11.84 -18.98 0.47
C ARG A 25 -10.53 -18.31 0.09
N ALA A 26 -9.90 -18.71 -1.02
CA ALA A 26 -8.69 -18.08 -1.56
C ALA A 26 -8.82 -16.57 -1.65
N TYR A 27 -9.93 -16.07 -2.17
CA TYR A 27 -10.21 -14.65 -2.29
C TYR A 27 -10.09 -13.91 -0.94
N GLY A 28 -10.72 -14.44 0.11
CA GLY A 28 -10.67 -13.85 1.45
C GLY A 28 -9.25 -13.85 2.04
N ILE A 29 -8.51 -14.96 1.86
CA ILE A 29 -7.11 -15.08 2.32
C ILE A 29 -6.22 -14.07 1.59
N ILE A 30 -6.35 -13.96 0.27
CA ILE A 30 -5.55 -13.04 -0.55
C ILE A 30 -5.82 -11.58 -0.17
N ILE A 31 -7.09 -11.21 0.06
CA ILE A 31 -7.45 -9.88 0.55
C ILE A 31 -6.83 -9.61 1.92
N ALA A 32 -6.90 -10.58 2.86
CA ALA A 32 -6.28 -10.46 4.18
C ALA A 32 -4.76 -10.27 4.09
N VAL A 33 -4.09 -11.04 3.24
CA VAL A 33 -2.64 -10.88 2.95
C VAL A 33 -2.35 -9.48 2.39
N GLY A 34 -3.15 -9.02 1.42
CA GLY A 34 -3.03 -7.67 0.87
C GLY A 34 -3.17 -6.58 1.94
N MET A 35 -4.15 -6.72 2.84
CA MET A 35 -4.32 -5.79 3.97
C MET A 35 -3.12 -5.79 4.92
N VAL A 36 -2.63 -6.97 5.32
CA VAL A 36 -1.46 -7.10 6.22
C VAL A 36 -0.23 -6.46 5.58
N VAL A 37 0.05 -6.77 4.32
CA VAL A 37 1.19 -6.19 3.57
C VAL A 37 1.02 -4.67 3.44
N GLY A 38 -0.18 -4.20 3.14
CA GLY A 38 -0.49 -2.77 3.02
C GLY A 38 -0.25 -2.02 4.33
N VAL A 39 -0.77 -2.53 5.46
CA VAL A 39 -0.58 -1.93 6.79
C VAL A 39 0.89 -1.95 7.19
N TRP A 40 1.56 -3.11 7.07
CA TRP A 40 2.97 -3.26 7.41
C TRP A 40 3.85 -2.30 6.61
N TRP A 41 3.65 -2.22 5.30
CA TRP A 41 4.48 -1.35 4.47
C TRP A 41 4.18 0.14 4.71
N THR A 42 2.92 0.49 4.94
CA THR A 42 2.54 1.85 5.35
C THR A 42 3.26 2.25 6.65
N ALA A 43 3.26 1.36 7.67
CA ALA A 43 3.94 1.61 8.93
C ALA A 43 5.45 1.82 8.72
N ARG A 44 6.11 0.97 7.91
CA ARG A 44 7.53 1.12 7.56
C ARG A 44 7.82 2.46 6.88
N ARG A 45 6.98 2.86 5.93
CA ARG A 45 7.13 4.15 5.22
C ARG A 45 6.85 5.35 6.12
N TYR A 46 5.87 5.23 7.02
CA TYR A 46 5.55 6.29 7.96
C TYR A 46 6.67 6.48 8.99
N MET A 47 7.26 5.39 9.50
CA MET A 47 8.46 5.45 10.35
C MET A 47 9.65 6.13 9.65
N ALA A 48 9.88 5.83 8.38
CA ALA A 48 10.94 6.48 7.59
C ALA A 48 10.71 8.00 7.40
N ARG A 49 9.51 8.50 7.69
CA ARG A 49 9.14 9.92 7.71
C ARG A 49 9.09 10.51 9.13
N GLY A 50 9.63 9.81 10.15
CA GLY A 50 9.64 10.26 11.53
C GLY A 50 8.38 9.96 12.33
N GLY A 51 7.42 9.22 11.77
CA GLY A 51 6.21 8.80 12.46
C GLY A 51 6.41 7.55 13.32
N LYS A 52 5.38 7.17 14.07
CA LYS A 52 5.37 5.94 14.89
C LYS A 52 4.57 4.84 14.21
N ALA A 53 5.04 3.59 14.24
CA ALA A 53 4.34 2.44 13.67
C ALA A 53 2.95 2.24 14.31
N ASP A 54 2.86 2.40 15.64
CA ASP A 54 1.62 2.23 16.41
C ASP A 54 0.49 3.12 15.88
N THR A 55 0.81 4.35 15.43
CA THR A 55 -0.17 5.22 14.80
C THR A 55 -0.84 4.57 13.59
N ILE A 56 -0.08 3.86 12.77
CA ILE A 56 -0.62 3.19 11.58
C ILE A 56 -1.43 1.96 11.98
N TYR A 57 -1.00 1.22 13.00
CA TYR A 57 -1.76 0.08 13.52
C TYR A 57 -3.08 0.53 14.13
N ASP A 58 -3.10 1.63 14.87
CA ASP A 58 -4.32 2.23 15.40
C ASP A 58 -5.26 2.68 14.27
N VAL A 59 -4.73 3.36 13.25
CA VAL A 59 -5.52 3.75 12.06
C VAL A 59 -6.11 2.53 11.38
N ALA A 60 -5.35 1.45 11.21
CA ALA A 60 -5.83 0.22 10.60
C ALA A 60 -6.91 -0.46 11.47
N LEU A 61 -6.74 -0.47 12.78
CA LEU A 61 -7.72 -1.01 13.74
C LEU A 61 -9.07 -0.30 13.67
N TRP A 62 -9.09 0.98 13.37
CA TRP A 62 -10.33 1.73 13.14
C TRP A 62 -10.84 1.60 11.71
N ALA A 63 -9.96 1.74 10.72
CA ALA A 63 -10.33 1.77 9.30
C ALA A 63 -10.86 0.43 8.80
N ILE A 64 -10.21 -0.69 9.15
CA ILE A 64 -10.55 -2.01 8.59
C ILE A 64 -11.93 -2.48 9.10
N PRO A 65 -12.22 -2.53 10.41
CA PRO A 65 -13.53 -2.93 10.89
C PRO A 65 -14.65 -1.98 10.42
N SER A 66 -14.42 -0.66 10.46
CA SER A 66 -15.39 0.32 9.95
C SER A 66 -15.66 0.12 8.47
N GLY A 67 -14.62 -0.19 7.68
CA GLY A 67 -14.76 -0.50 6.26
C GLY A 67 -15.58 -1.76 6.01
N VAL A 68 -15.35 -2.83 6.78
CA VAL A 68 -16.15 -4.08 6.66
C VAL A 68 -17.60 -3.82 7.02
N ILE A 69 -17.87 -3.10 8.11
CA ILE A 69 -19.23 -2.71 8.53
C ILE A 69 -19.88 -1.86 7.44
N GLY A 70 -19.17 -0.86 6.92
CA GLY A 70 -19.67 0.01 5.87
C GLY A 70 -20.01 -0.72 4.58
N ALA A 71 -19.12 -1.64 4.16
CA ALA A 71 -19.35 -2.46 2.99
C ALA A 71 -20.61 -3.33 3.14
N ARG A 72 -20.85 -3.87 4.34
CA ARG A 72 -22.02 -4.68 4.64
C ARG A 72 -23.30 -3.84 4.67
N VAL A 73 -23.28 -2.73 5.39
CA VAL A 73 -24.42 -1.81 5.48
C VAL A 73 -24.83 -1.33 4.09
N TYR A 74 -23.88 -0.91 3.27
CA TYR A 74 -24.14 -0.49 1.89
C TYR A 74 -24.83 -1.60 1.08
N HIS A 75 -24.32 -2.84 1.17
CA HIS A 75 -24.89 -3.96 0.43
C HIS A 75 -26.32 -4.28 0.89
N VAL A 76 -26.57 -4.29 2.19
CA VAL A 76 -27.91 -4.52 2.76
C VAL A 76 -28.92 -3.47 2.28
N ILE A 77 -28.49 -2.20 2.18
CA ILE A 77 -29.34 -1.11 1.69
C ILE A 77 -29.59 -1.21 0.19
N THR A 78 -28.58 -1.57 -0.60
CA THR A 78 -28.67 -1.61 -2.07
C THR A 78 -29.24 -2.90 -2.64
N SER A 79 -29.34 -3.96 -1.84
CA SER A 79 -29.87 -5.27 -2.22
C SER A 79 -30.72 -5.84 -1.09
N PRO A 80 -31.85 -5.15 -0.72
CA PRO A 80 -32.63 -5.47 0.48
C PRO A 80 -33.45 -6.77 0.35
N GLU A 81 -33.67 -7.28 -0.86
CA GLU A 81 -34.60 -8.39 -1.13
C GLU A 81 -34.20 -9.68 -0.37
N ALA A 82 -32.90 -9.97 -0.32
CA ALA A 82 -32.39 -11.16 0.37
C ALA A 82 -32.58 -11.11 1.90
N TYR A 83 -32.74 -9.91 2.46
CA TYR A 83 -32.82 -9.66 3.90
C TYR A 83 -34.23 -9.35 4.39
N PHE A 84 -34.97 -8.54 3.65
CA PHE A 84 -36.25 -7.97 4.06
C PHE A 84 -37.36 -8.18 3.04
N GLY A 85 -37.07 -8.82 1.89
CA GLY A 85 -38.06 -9.18 0.88
C GLY A 85 -38.90 -10.40 1.28
N PRO A 86 -39.87 -10.79 0.46
CA PRO A 86 -40.67 -12.01 0.66
C PRO A 86 -39.77 -13.24 0.72
N GLY A 87 -39.72 -13.93 1.87
CA GLY A 87 -38.83 -15.08 2.10
C GLY A 87 -37.39 -14.71 2.46
N GLY A 88 -37.09 -13.44 2.68
CA GLY A 88 -35.80 -12.95 3.14
C GLY A 88 -35.53 -13.32 4.60
N ASP A 89 -34.23 -13.37 4.95
CA ASP A 89 -33.76 -13.62 6.32
C ASP A 89 -32.90 -12.46 6.82
N PRO A 90 -33.40 -11.63 7.77
CA PRO A 90 -32.66 -10.50 8.33
C PRO A 90 -31.31 -10.89 8.98
N TRP A 91 -31.20 -12.13 9.50
CA TRP A 91 -29.96 -12.62 10.10
C TRP A 91 -28.82 -12.75 9.10
N LEU A 92 -29.13 -12.90 7.81
CA LEU A 92 -28.13 -12.87 6.75
C LEU A 92 -27.38 -11.53 6.73
N ALA A 93 -27.97 -10.45 7.19
CA ALA A 93 -27.30 -9.12 7.27
C ALA A 93 -26.05 -9.13 8.16
N LEU A 94 -25.99 -9.99 9.17
CA LEU A 94 -24.85 -10.13 10.06
C LEU A 94 -23.79 -11.11 9.54
N GLN A 95 -24.11 -11.94 8.54
CA GLN A 95 -23.26 -13.01 8.05
C GLN A 95 -22.30 -12.52 6.95
N ILE A 96 -21.30 -11.71 7.33
CA ILE A 96 -20.31 -11.15 6.39
C ILE A 96 -19.50 -12.21 5.62
N TRP A 97 -19.34 -13.40 6.20
CA TRP A 97 -18.64 -14.55 5.59
C TRP A 97 -19.36 -15.16 4.40
N ARG A 98 -20.63 -14.85 4.19
CA ARG A 98 -21.39 -15.27 3.00
C ARG A 98 -21.17 -14.39 1.79
N GLY A 99 -20.40 -13.30 1.92
CA GLY A 99 -20.20 -12.30 0.88
C GLY A 99 -21.23 -11.16 0.98
N GLY A 100 -21.46 -10.43 -0.10
CA GLY A 100 -22.35 -9.26 -0.10
C GLY A 100 -21.70 -8.07 0.64
N LEU A 101 -20.59 -7.58 0.09
CA LEU A 101 -19.84 -6.42 0.59
C LEU A 101 -19.76 -5.37 -0.52
N GLY A 102 -20.36 -4.21 -0.31
CA GLY A 102 -20.36 -3.13 -1.29
C GLY A 102 -19.16 -2.19 -1.12
N ILE A 103 -18.38 -2.02 -2.16
CA ILE A 103 -17.11 -1.26 -2.13
C ILE A 103 -17.31 0.20 -1.68
N TRP A 104 -18.39 0.85 -2.08
CA TRP A 104 -18.65 2.25 -1.76
C TRP A 104 -18.85 2.50 -0.26
N GLY A 105 -19.60 1.63 0.41
CA GLY A 105 -19.76 1.69 1.86
C GLY A 105 -18.44 1.38 2.58
N GLY A 106 -17.67 0.41 2.05
CA GLY A 106 -16.35 0.08 2.58
C GLY A 106 -15.37 1.26 2.53
N VAL A 107 -15.30 1.94 1.39
CA VAL A 107 -14.44 3.12 1.23
C VAL A 107 -14.91 4.27 2.12
N ALA A 108 -16.23 4.56 2.17
CA ALA A 108 -16.77 5.68 2.92
C ALA A 108 -16.53 5.51 4.44
N LEU A 109 -16.97 4.38 5.01
CA LEU A 109 -16.81 4.17 6.47
C LEU A 109 -15.37 3.81 6.84
N GLY A 110 -14.61 3.15 5.98
CA GLY A 110 -13.19 2.92 6.20
C GLY A 110 -12.38 4.21 6.25
N ALA A 111 -12.64 5.14 5.33
CA ALA A 111 -12.01 6.46 5.34
C ALA A 111 -12.44 7.28 6.56
N LEU A 112 -13.72 7.20 6.97
CA LEU A 112 -14.20 7.86 8.19
C LEU A 112 -13.51 7.29 9.43
N GLY A 113 -13.39 5.96 9.56
CA GLY A 113 -12.68 5.32 10.66
C GLY A 113 -11.20 5.74 10.72
N ALA A 114 -10.52 5.76 9.57
CA ALA A 114 -9.15 6.25 9.46
C ALA A 114 -9.04 7.72 9.89
N PHE A 115 -9.96 8.58 9.42
CA PHE A 115 -9.98 10.00 9.78
C PHE A 115 -10.17 10.20 11.30
N VAL A 116 -11.09 9.48 11.92
CA VAL A 116 -11.32 9.53 13.37
C VAL A 116 -10.06 9.12 14.13
N ALA A 117 -9.39 8.04 13.71
CA ALA A 117 -8.15 7.57 14.34
C ALA A 117 -7.02 8.61 14.22
N VAL A 118 -6.82 9.19 13.03
CA VAL A 118 -5.82 10.25 12.79
C VAL A 118 -6.09 11.48 13.66
N LYS A 119 -7.36 11.90 13.77
CA LYS A 119 -7.76 13.03 14.63
C LYS A 119 -7.50 12.73 16.10
N ARG A 120 -7.80 11.51 16.58
CA ARG A 120 -7.52 11.07 17.95
C ARG A 120 -6.03 11.03 18.27
N ALA A 121 -5.23 10.55 17.32
CA ALA A 121 -3.78 10.53 17.43
C ALA A 121 -3.14 11.93 17.36
N LYS A 122 -3.90 12.97 16.99
CA LYS A 122 -3.46 14.37 16.84
C LYS A 122 -2.27 14.50 15.86
N VAL A 123 -2.26 13.72 14.81
CA VAL A 123 -1.22 13.72 13.77
C VAL A 123 -1.77 14.28 12.46
N ALA A 124 -0.87 14.72 11.58
CA ALA A 124 -1.25 15.21 10.26
C ALA A 124 -1.63 14.04 9.32
N LEU A 125 -2.72 14.21 8.58
CA LEU A 125 -3.23 13.19 7.64
C LEU A 125 -2.31 13.01 6.44
N GLY A 126 -1.72 14.09 5.91
CA GLY A 126 -0.93 14.06 4.67
C GLY A 126 0.22 13.05 4.68
N PRO A 127 1.13 13.05 5.68
CA PRO A 127 2.22 12.07 5.76
C PRO A 127 1.76 10.62 5.86
N ILE A 128 0.61 10.38 6.52
CA ILE A 128 -0.01 9.04 6.60
C ILE A 128 -0.53 8.62 5.22
N ALA A 129 -1.28 9.49 4.56
CA ALA A 129 -1.82 9.25 3.22
C ALA A 129 -0.71 9.00 2.18
N ASP A 130 0.38 9.77 2.23
CA ASP A 130 1.54 9.60 1.35
C ASP A 130 2.30 8.29 1.64
N SER A 131 2.35 7.88 2.90
CA SER A 131 2.95 6.58 3.25
C SER A 131 2.08 5.41 2.77
N LEU A 132 0.76 5.58 2.80
CA LEU A 132 -0.24 4.60 2.37
C LEU A 132 -0.30 4.46 0.84
N ALA A 133 -0.06 5.53 0.09
CA ALA A 133 -0.25 5.60 -1.37
C ALA A 133 0.34 4.40 -2.15
N PRO A 134 1.66 4.10 -2.12
CA PRO A 134 2.20 2.94 -2.84
C PRO A 134 1.82 1.61 -2.16
N ALA A 135 1.56 1.60 -0.85
CA ALA A 135 1.16 0.40 -0.13
C ALA A 135 -0.24 -0.07 -0.56
N LEU A 136 -1.17 0.85 -0.83
CA LEU A 136 -2.48 0.53 -1.41
C LEU A 136 -2.35 -0.13 -2.78
N LEU A 137 -1.49 0.39 -3.67
CA LEU A 137 -1.27 -0.21 -4.97
C LEU A 137 -0.78 -1.66 -4.86
N VAL A 138 0.15 -1.94 -3.94
CA VAL A 138 0.61 -3.31 -3.70
C VAL A 138 -0.48 -4.19 -3.11
N ALA A 139 -1.24 -3.69 -2.14
CA ALA A 139 -2.37 -4.42 -1.57
C ALA A 139 -3.44 -4.74 -2.63
N GLN A 140 -3.72 -3.77 -3.50
CA GLN A 140 -4.64 -3.96 -4.64
C GLN A 140 -4.08 -4.96 -5.66
N ALA A 141 -2.78 -4.90 -5.98
CA ALA A 141 -2.12 -5.87 -6.86
C ALA A 141 -2.26 -7.30 -6.32
N ILE A 142 -2.04 -7.50 -5.03
CA ILE A 142 -2.23 -8.79 -4.35
C ILE A 142 -3.71 -9.20 -4.44
N GLY A 143 -4.64 -8.30 -4.13
CA GLY A 143 -6.08 -8.58 -4.12
C GLY A 143 -6.62 -9.06 -5.47
N ARG A 144 -6.04 -8.63 -6.60
CA ARG A 144 -6.44 -9.06 -7.95
C ARG A 144 -6.26 -10.56 -8.21
N TRP A 145 -5.34 -11.21 -7.53
CA TRP A 145 -5.20 -12.66 -7.61
C TRP A 145 -6.39 -13.42 -7.04
N GLY A 146 -7.18 -12.80 -6.16
CA GLY A 146 -8.47 -13.34 -5.72
C GLY A 146 -9.46 -13.54 -6.89
N ASN A 147 -9.49 -12.60 -7.84
CA ASN A 147 -10.35 -12.72 -9.02
C ASN A 147 -9.93 -13.88 -9.95
N TRP A 148 -8.63 -14.20 -9.99
CA TRP A 148 -8.13 -15.38 -10.71
C TRP A 148 -8.66 -16.69 -10.10
N PHE A 149 -8.66 -16.79 -8.77
CA PHE A 149 -9.23 -17.96 -8.08
C PHE A 149 -10.74 -18.05 -8.23
N ASN A 150 -11.45 -16.93 -8.26
CA ASN A 150 -12.89 -16.90 -8.47
C ASN A 150 -13.30 -17.02 -9.96
N GLN A 151 -12.33 -16.96 -10.87
CA GLN A 151 -12.58 -16.98 -12.31
C GLN A 151 -13.60 -15.91 -12.74
N GLU A 152 -13.42 -14.69 -12.26
CA GLU A 152 -14.34 -13.57 -12.45
C GLU A 152 -13.63 -12.32 -12.99
N LEU A 153 -14.42 -11.37 -13.53
CA LEU A 153 -13.95 -10.03 -13.94
C LEU A 153 -12.87 -10.04 -15.04
N PHE A 154 -12.78 -11.11 -15.83
CA PHE A 154 -11.87 -11.19 -16.97
C PHE A 154 -12.36 -10.33 -18.15
N GLY A 155 -11.50 -10.11 -19.13
CA GLY A 155 -11.80 -9.24 -20.27
C GLY A 155 -12.38 -10.01 -21.47
N ALA A 156 -12.49 -9.36 -22.60
CA ALA A 156 -12.98 -9.92 -23.86
C ALA A 156 -12.16 -11.15 -24.31
N ALA A 157 -12.74 -11.96 -25.21
CA ALA A 157 -12.06 -13.07 -25.83
C ALA A 157 -10.80 -12.60 -26.56
N THR A 158 -9.73 -13.40 -26.50
CA THR A 158 -8.44 -13.07 -27.09
C THR A 158 -7.74 -14.30 -27.69
N SER A 159 -6.91 -14.08 -28.68
CA SER A 159 -6.01 -15.10 -29.25
C SER A 159 -4.59 -15.01 -28.70
N LEU A 160 -4.33 -14.14 -27.73
CA LEU A 160 -3.00 -13.94 -27.17
C LEU A 160 -2.50 -15.20 -26.42
N PRO A 161 -1.21 -15.56 -26.53
CA PRO A 161 -0.68 -16.78 -25.92
C PRO A 161 -0.76 -16.79 -24.39
N TRP A 162 -0.91 -15.65 -23.76
CA TRP A 162 -1.13 -15.49 -22.31
C TRP A 162 -2.59 -15.26 -21.94
N GLY A 163 -3.55 -15.56 -22.84
CA GLY A 163 -4.98 -15.50 -22.53
C GLY A 163 -5.35 -16.42 -21.37
N LEU A 164 -6.31 -16.01 -20.56
CA LEU A 164 -6.82 -16.76 -19.41
C LEU A 164 -7.81 -17.81 -19.86
N ARG A 165 -7.63 -19.04 -19.42
CA ARG A 165 -8.59 -20.14 -19.61
C ARG A 165 -9.57 -20.17 -18.44
N ILE A 166 -10.86 -20.11 -18.77
CA ILE A 166 -11.96 -20.16 -17.81
C ILE A 166 -12.61 -21.53 -17.86
N ASP A 167 -12.94 -22.10 -16.70
CA ASP A 167 -13.65 -23.37 -16.60
C ASP A 167 -15.08 -23.25 -17.15
N VAL A 168 -15.60 -24.32 -17.68
CA VAL A 168 -16.95 -24.36 -18.29
C VAL A 168 -18.03 -23.85 -17.33
N ALA A 169 -17.89 -24.11 -16.05
CA ALA A 169 -18.84 -23.65 -15.02
C ALA A 169 -18.88 -22.12 -14.82
N HIS A 170 -17.82 -21.42 -15.22
CA HIS A 170 -17.69 -19.94 -15.10
C HIS A 170 -17.71 -19.25 -16.48
N LEU A 171 -17.88 -20.02 -17.55
CA LEU A 171 -17.84 -19.50 -18.90
C LEU A 171 -19.11 -18.68 -19.18
N PRO A 172 -19.01 -17.44 -19.66
CA PRO A 172 -20.19 -16.65 -20.01
C PRO A 172 -20.98 -17.29 -21.15
N ALA A 173 -22.27 -17.02 -21.18
CA ALA A 173 -23.15 -17.48 -22.27
C ALA A 173 -22.63 -16.99 -23.65
N GLY A 174 -22.70 -17.88 -24.66
CA GLY A 174 -22.28 -17.56 -26.03
C GLY A 174 -20.80 -17.83 -26.35
N TYR A 175 -19.98 -18.22 -25.37
CA TYR A 175 -18.58 -18.59 -25.63
C TYR A 175 -18.40 -20.11 -25.63
N ALA A 176 -17.53 -20.59 -26.54
CA ALA A 176 -17.21 -22.03 -26.63
C ALA A 176 -16.19 -22.45 -25.55
N PRO A 177 -16.26 -23.69 -25.05
CA PRO A 177 -15.21 -24.25 -24.18
C PRO A 177 -13.82 -24.12 -24.81
N GLY A 178 -12.84 -23.66 -24.02
CA GLY A 178 -11.48 -23.42 -24.49
C GLY A 178 -11.21 -22.02 -25.06
N THR A 179 -12.22 -21.14 -25.11
CA THR A 179 -12.02 -19.71 -25.40
C THR A 179 -11.08 -19.11 -24.37
N LEU A 180 -10.09 -18.34 -24.84
CA LEU A 180 -9.18 -17.58 -23.97
C LEU A 180 -9.70 -16.15 -23.82
N PHE A 181 -9.51 -15.57 -22.64
CA PHE A 181 -9.93 -14.23 -22.28
C PHE A 181 -8.76 -13.37 -21.83
N HIS A 182 -8.87 -12.06 -21.93
CA HIS A 182 -7.86 -11.16 -21.39
C HIS A 182 -7.75 -11.32 -19.86
N PRO A 183 -6.57 -11.63 -19.31
CA PRO A 183 -6.34 -11.79 -17.86
C PRO A 183 -6.28 -10.42 -17.15
N THR A 184 -7.41 -9.77 -16.99
CA THR A 184 -7.49 -8.43 -16.38
C THR A 184 -6.91 -8.38 -14.97
N PHE A 185 -7.02 -9.47 -14.19
CA PHE A 185 -6.40 -9.57 -12.87
C PHE A 185 -4.87 -9.37 -12.95
N LEU A 186 -4.22 -9.95 -13.96
CA LEU A 186 -2.79 -9.83 -14.19
C LEU A 186 -2.43 -8.42 -14.65
N TYR A 187 -3.21 -7.86 -15.58
CA TYR A 187 -2.99 -6.50 -16.07
C TYR A 187 -3.11 -5.47 -14.95
N GLU A 188 -4.16 -5.58 -14.10
CA GLU A 188 -4.35 -4.70 -12.96
C GLU A 188 -3.26 -4.91 -11.90
N SER A 189 -2.82 -6.15 -11.65
CA SER A 189 -1.73 -6.43 -10.72
C SER A 189 -0.42 -5.81 -11.17
N LEU A 190 -0.03 -6.02 -12.44
CA LEU A 190 1.20 -5.45 -13.01
C LEU A 190 1.15 -3.92 -13.06
N TRP A 191 0.01 -3.32 -13.45
CA TRP A 191 -0.18 -1.87 -13.45
C TRP A 191 0.00 -1.29 -12.06
N ASN A 192 -0.63 -1.87 -11.05
CA ASN A 192 -0.53 -1.40 -9.68
C ASN A 192 0.89 -1.55 -9.12
N LEU A 193 1.58 -2.65 -9.41
CA LEU A 193 2.99 -2.82 -9.02
C LEU A 193 3.90 -1.80 -9.71
N ALA A 194 3.70 -1.56 -11.01
CA ALA A 194 4.44 -0.54 -11.74
C ALA A 194 4.16 0.86 -11.19
N GLY A 195 2.89 1.16 -10.86
CA GLY A 195 2.48 2.40 -10.22
C GLY A 195 3.10 2.58 -8.83
N ALA A 196 3.15 1.53 -8.02
CA ALA A 196 3.81 1.55 -6.72
C ALA A 196 5.32 1.82 -6.87
N ALA A 197 5.98 1.15 -7.80
CA ALA A 197 7.39 1.35 -8.11
C ALA A 197 7.66 2.78 -8.60
N LEU A 198 6.79 3.33 -9.45
CA LEU A 198 6.88 4.72 -9.92
C LEU A 198 6.81 5.70 -8.74
N ILE A 199 5.77 5.59 -7.88
CA ILE A 199 5.58 6.48 -6.74
C ILE A 199 6.79 6.40 -5.78
N VAL A 200 7.28 5.18 -5.46
CA VAL A 200 8.45 5.00 -4.59
C VAL A 200 9.71 5.60 -5.21
N THR A 201 9.91 5.42 -6.51
CA THR A 201 11.09 5.94 -7.21
C THR A 201 11.07 7.47 -7.24
N LEU A 202 9.91 8.07 -7.50
CA LEU A 202 9.74 9.51 -7.49
C LEU A 202 9.93 10.09 -6.07
N ASP A 203 9.36 9.45 -5.05
CA ASP A 203 9.48 9.84 -3.65
C ASP A 203 10.94 9.82 -3.15
N ARG A 204 11.77 8.92 -3.68
CA ARG A 204 13.22 8.87 -3.38
C ARG A 204 14.03 9.96 -4.09
N ARG A 205 13.54 10.45 -5.23
CA ARG A 205 14.28 11.40 -6.08
C ARG A 205 13.86 12.86 -5.92
N ARG A 206 12.67 13.09 -5.37
CA ARG A 206 12.05 14.42 -5.25
C ARG A 206 11.41 14.58 -3.89
N ARG A 207 11.38 15.82 -3.39
CA ARG A 207 10.57 16.17 -2.23
C ARG A 207 9.16 16.49 -2.69
N PHE A 208 8.19 15.89 -2.03
CA PHE A 208 6.77 16.12 -2.28
C PHE A 208 6.12 16.73 -1.05
N ALA A 209 5.22 17.67 -1.26
CA ALA A 209 4.37 18.20 -0.21
C ALA A 209 3.42 17.12 0.33
N ALA A 210 3.08 17.24 1.60
CA ALA A 210 2.21 16.28 2.27
C ALA A 210 0.84 16.19 1.58
N GLY A 211 0.47 14.98 1.13
CA GLY A 211 -0.74 14.67 0.35
C GLY A 211 -0.51 14.54 -1.16
N GLN A 212 0.64 14.97 -1.70
CA GLN A 212 0.90 14.88 -3.14
C GLN A 212 1.06 13.44 -3.63
N LEU A 213 1.73 12.56 -2.88
CA LEU A 213 1.88 11.16 -3.27
C LEU A 213 0.54 10.42 -3.25
N PHE A 214 -0.35 10.79 -2.34
CA PHE A 214 -1.71 10.24 -2.35
C PHE A 214 -2.52 10.73 -3.55
N GLY A 215 -2.40 12.00 -3.94
CA GLY A 215 -2.96 12.52 -5.19
C GLY A 215 -2.44 11.76 -6.41
N MET A 216 -1.14 11.47 -6.45
CA MET A 216 -0.51 10.66 -7.51
C MET A 216 -1.04 9.21 -7.53
N TYR A 217 -1.23 8.59 -6.34
CA TYR A 217 -1.86 7.29 -6.24
C TYR A 217 -3.24 7.27 -6.90
N LEU A 218 -4.10 8.24 -6.59
CA LEU A 218 -5.42 8.33 -7.18
C LEU A 218 -5.35 8.42 -8.71
N MET A 219 -4.46 9.25 -9.25
CA MET A 219 -4.27 9.38 -10.70
C MET A 219 -3.78 8.08 -11.34
N VAL A 220 -2.74 7.46 -10.79
CA VAL A 220 -2.15 6.22 -11.34
C VAL A 220 -3.13 5.07 -11.30
N TYR A 221 -3.81 4.87 -10.15
CA TYR A 221 -4.78 3.80 -9.99
C TYR A 221 -5.95 3.95 -10.96
N THR A 222 -6.55 5.14 -11.03
CA THR A 222 -7.74 5.37 -11.84
C THR A 222 -7.45 5.39 -13.34
N ALA A 223 -6.25 5.82 -13.76
CA ALA A 223 -5.80 5.67 -15.14
C ALA A 223 -5.78 4.19 -15.55
N GLY A 224 -5.19 3.31 -14.73
CA GLY A 224 -5.21 1.86 -14.97
C GLY A 224 -6.63 1.30 -14.97
N ARG A 225 -7.43 1.71 -13.99
CA ARG A 225 -8.82 1.25 -13.85
C ARG A 225 -9.67 1.61 -15.07
N ALA A 226 -9.50 2.81 -15.62
CA ALA A 226 -10.30 3.28 -16.77
C ALA A 226 -10.09 2.40 -18.02
N TRP A 227 -8.84 2.13 -18.42
CA TRP A 227 -8.61 1.35 -19.64
C TRP A 227 -8.87 -0.15 -19.44
N ILE A 228 -8.58 -0.71 -18.24
CA ILE A 228 -8.86 -2.13 -17.97
C ILE A 228 -10.37 -2.38 -17.88
N GLU A 229 -11.14 -1.44 -17.34
CA GLU A 229 -12.60 -1.53 -17.31
C GLU A 229 -13.20 -1.64 -18.71
N MET A 230 -12.62 -1.00 -19.72
CA MET A 230 -13.07 -1.10 -21.11
C MET A 230 -12.80 -2.45 -21.75
N LEU A 231 -11.88 -3.25 -21.20
CA LEU A 231 -11.62 -4.63 -21.65
C LEU A 231 -12.61 -5.64 -21.08
N ARG A 232 -13.28 -5.31 -19.96
CA ARG A 232 -14.14 -6.24 -19.21
C ARG A 232 -15.47 -6.48 -19.92
N ILE A 233 -15.99 -7.69 -19.78
CA ILE A 233 -17.22 -8.15 -20.40
C ILE A 233 -18.35 -8.47 -19.40
N ASP A 234 -18.07 -8.40 -18.09
CA ASP A 234 -19.08 -8.56 -17.05
C ASP A 234 -20.16 -7.46 -17.11
N ASP A 235 -21.36 -7.76 -16.64
CA ASP A 235 -22.44 -6.82 -16.60
C ASP A 235 -22.11 -5.57 -15.77
N ALA A 236 -22.35 -4.40 -16.34
CA ALA A 236 -22.14 -3.13 -15.65
C ALA A 236 -23.16 -2.08 -16.12
N HIS A 237 -23.53 -1.22 -15.20
CA HIS A 237 -24.33 -0.05 -15.55
C HIS A 237 -23.55 0.87 -16.48
N THR A 238 -24.18 1.27 -17.58
CA THR A 238 -23.63 2.21 -18.56
C THR A 238 -24.36 3.54 -18.51
N VAL A 239 -23.59 4.62 -18.60
CA VAL A 239 -24.10 6.00 -18.68
C VAL A 239 -23.40 6.65 -19.86
N ALA A 240 -24.20 7.24 -20.79
CA ALA A 240 -23.69 7.87 -22.02
C ALA A 240 -22.70 6.97 -22.81
N GLY A 241 -23.00 5.67 -22.93
CA GLY A 241 -22.20 4.71 -23.68
C GLY A 241 -20.92 4.21 -23.00
N LEU A 242 -20.58 4.69 -21.81
CA LEU A 242 -19.46 4.23 -21.01
C LEU A 242 -19.91 3.55 -19.72
N ARG A 243 -19.16 2.57 -19.25
CA ARG A 243 -19.40 1.90 -17.96
C ARG A 243 -19.24 2.93 -16.82
N LEU A 244 -20.12 2.86 -15.81
CA LEU A 244 -20.12 3.79 -14.67
C LEU A 244 -18.72 3.90 -13.98
N ASN A 245 -18.00 2.79 -13.93
CA ASN A 245 -16.64 2.77 -13.35
C ASN A 245 -15.63 3.61 -14.13
N VAL A 246 -15.82 3.84 -15.42
CA VAL A 246 -14.98 4.75 -16.23
C VAL A 246 -15.24 6.20 -15.79
N TRP A 247 -16.49 6.60 -15.65
CA TRP A 247 -16.85 7.93 -15.15
C TRP A 247 -16.33 8.18 -13.75
N THR A 248 -16.46 7.19 -12.86
CA THR A 248 -15.88 7.24 -11.53
C THR A 248 -14.36 7.40 -11.58
N SER A 249 -13.69 6.66 -12.46
CA SER A 249 -12.23 6.75 -12.62
C SER A 249 -11.82 8.14 -13.07
N LEU A 250 -12.53 8.75 -14.02
CA LEU A 250 -12.26 10.12 -14.47
C LEU A 250 -12.48 11.15 -13.36
N ALA A 251 -13.55 11.02 -12.58
CA ALA A 251 -13.83 11.91 -11.46
C ALA A 251 -12.76 11.81 -10.36
N VAL A 252 -12.35 10.59 -10.00
CA VAL A 252 -11.33 10.37 -8.98
C VAL A 252 -9.93 10.74 -9.50
N PHE A 253 -9.66 10.59 -10.79
CA PHE A 253 -8.43 11.11 -11.42
C PHE A 253 -8.34 12.63 -11.28
N ALA A 254 -9.44 13.34 -11.62
CA ALA A 254 -9.52 14.79 -11.47
C ALA A 254 -9.34 15.22 -10.01
N LEU A 255 -9.97 14.51 -9.06
CA LEU A 255 -9.76 14.72 -7.62
C LEU A 255 -8.27 14.53 -7.23
N GLY A 256 -7.63 13.47 -7.71
CA GLY A 256 -6.21 13.21 -7.48
C GLY A 256 -5.32 14.34 -7.99
N LEU A 257 -5.62 14.85 -9.20
CA LEU A 257 -4.92 16.01 -9.78
C LEU A 257 -5.12 17.26 -8.95
N VAL A 258 -6.34 17.56 -8.52
CA VAL A 258 -6.64 18.70 -7.64
C VAL A 258 -5.87 18.59 -6.33
N LEU A 259 -5.89 17.44 -5.67
CA LEU A 259 -5.14 17.20 -4.43
C LEU A 259 -3.64 17.42 -4.65
N TYR A 260 -3.09 16.89 -5.73
CA TYR A 260 -1.68 17.04 -6.06
C TYR A 260 -1.28 18.51 -6.23
N VAL A 261 -2.07 19.27 -6.98
CA VAL A 261 -1.81 20.69 -7.26
C VAL A 261 -2.00 21.55 -6.00
N VAL A 262 -3.09 21.33 -5.26
CA VAL A 262 -3.40 22.12 -4.05
C VAL A 262 -2.37 21.87 -2.96
N ALA A 263 -2.01 20.60 -2.70
CA ALA A 263 -0.98 20.28 -1.73
C ALA A 263 0.36 20.97 -2.07
N GLY A 264 0.79 20.93 -3.33
CA GLY A 264 2.02 21.59 -3.76
C GLY A 264 1.97 23.13 -3.67
N ARG A 265 0.80 23.73 -3.90
CA ARG A 265 0.63 25.20 -3.75
C ARG A 265 0.65 25.62 -2.28
N LEU A 266 -0.01 24.87 -1.41
CA LEU A 266 -0.06 25.20 0.02
C LEU A 266 1.32 25.09 0.68
N ASP A 267 2.16 24.15 0.25
CA ASP A 267 3.52 24.01 0.74
C ASP A 267 4.37 25.21 0.34
N ARG A 268 4.38 25.58 -0.93
CA ARG A 268 5.09 26.78 -1.42
C ARG A 268 4.65 28.06 -0.71
N THR A 269 3.36 28.22 -0.43
CA THR A 269 2.85 29.39 0.28
C THR A 269 3.36 29.44 1.72
N ARG A 270 3.50 28.28 2.38
CA ARG A 270 4.07 28.19 3.73
C ARG A 270 5.56 28.52 3.72
N GLU A 271 6.35 28.03 2.76
CA GLU A 271 7.75 28.37 2.61
C GLU A 271 7.96 29.89 2.40
N VAL A 272 7.14 30.53 1.56
CA VAL A 272 7.18 31.98 1.35
C VAL A 272 6.76 32.74 2.60
N ALA A 273 5.72 32.30 3.31
CA ALA A 273 5.22 32.95 4.54
C ALA A 273 6.19 32.81 5.72
N SER A 274 6.98 31.72 5.76
CA SER A 274 8.05 31.55 6.77
C SER A 274 9.31 32.39 6.48
N GLY A 275 9.31 33.20 5.44
CA GLY A 275 10.38 34.14 5.12
C GLY A 275 11.68 33.51 4.61
N GLY A 276 11.59 32.23 4.13
CA GLY A 276 12.78 31.52 3.66
C GLY A 276 13.86 31.36 4.74
N ALA A 277 13.45 31.29 6.01
CA ALA A 277 14.40 31.03 7.09
C ALA A 277 15.17 29.72 6.80
N PRO A 278 16.51 29.78 6.75
CA PRO A 278 17.32 28.58 6.47
C PRO A 278 16.96 27.48 7.46
N SER A 279 16.97 26.23 7.00
CA SER A 279 16.72 25.09 7.86
C SER A 279 17.66 25.14 9.05
N SER A 280 17.24 24.68 10.21
CA SER A 280 18.04 24.74 11.46
C SER A 280 19.44 24.11 11.30
N SER A 281 19.66 23.27 10.29
CA SER A 281 20.97 22.73 9.92
C SER A 281 21.87 23.74 9.20
N GLU A 282 21.31 24.70 8.46
CA GLU A 282 22.10 25.77 7.80
C GLU A 282 22.37 26.93 8.75
N ALA A 283 21.52 27.17 9.74
CA ALA A 283 21.75 28.14 10.79
C ALA A 283 22.91 27.70 11.71
N SER A 284 22.94 26.41 12.11
CA SER A 284 24.02 25.83 12.91
C SER A 284 25.36 25.85 12.17
N ALA A 285 25.39 25.60 10.86
CA ALA A 285 26.60 25.65 10.05
C ALA A 285 27.12 27.07 9.81
N ARG A 286 26.29 28.11 9.93
CA ARG A 286 26.71 29.51 9.86
C ARG A 286 27.25 30.04 11.19
N ASP A 287 26.65 29.63 12.30
CA ASP A 287 27.13 29.95 13.64
C ASP A 287 28.50 29.31 13.90
N ASP A 288 28.72 28.05 13.42
CA ASP A 288 30.03 27.42 13.50
C ASP A 288 31.10 28.07 12.57
N ALA A 289 30.69 28.62 11.45
CA ALA A 289 31.60 29.34 10.53
C ALA A 289 31.92 30.77 10.98
N GLU A 290 31.07 31.45 11.75
CA GLU A 290 31.32 32.78 12.33
C GLU A 290 32.13 32.69 13.65
N ALA A 291 32.16 31.52 14.30
CA ALA A 291 32.97 31.26 15.51
C ALA A 291 34.46 31.04 15.18
N GLU A 292 34.83 30.69 13.95
CA GLU A 292 36.23 30.68 13.47
C GLU A 292 36.62 32.02 12.81
N GLY A 293 36.62 33.08 13.60
CA GLY A 293 37.25 34.36 13.22
C GLY A 293 38.78 34.24 13.22
N PRO A 294 39.50 35.02 12.42
CA PRO A 294 40.93 34.82 12.21
C PRO A 294 41.73 35.11 13.50
N GLU A 295 42.30 34.05 14.08
CA GLU A 295 43.30 34.16 15.11
C GLU A 295 44.53 34.93 14.56
N THR A 296 44.71 36.15 15.03
CA THR A 296 45.92 36.93 14.86
C THR A 296 47.09 36.26 15.59
N ARG A 297 48.02 35.72 14.83
CA ARG A 297 49.33 35.25 15.31
C ARG A 297 50.08 36.40 15.91
N PRO A 298 50.63 36.34 17.13
CA PRO A 298 51.74 37.15 17.56
C PRO A 298 53.04 36.53 17.10
N VAL A 299 53.84 37.34 16.40
CA VAL A 299 55.25 37.08 16.07
C VAL A 299 56.08 37.46 17.29
N GLY A 300 57.03 36.60 17.67
CA GLY A 300 58.22 37.09 18.32
C GLY A 300 58.77 36.27 19.47
N ALA A 301 59.98 35.84 19.24
CA ALA A 301 61.19 35.74 20.06
C ALA A 301 61.57 34.37 20.64
N THR A 302 62.48 33.76 19.97
CA THR A 302 63.84 33.36 20.29
C THR A 302 64.15 32.70 21.64
N SER A 303 64.88 31.62 21.46
CA SER A 303 66.04 31.08 22.23
C SER A 303 65.73 30.09 23.34
N SER A 304 66.27 28.98 23.12
CA SER A 304 67.49 28.40 23.73
C SER A 304 67.30 27.21 24.63
N THR A 305 67.94 26.17 24.18
CA THR A 305 68.78 25.19 24.90
C THR A 305 68.20 24.14 25.83
N ARG A 306 68.42 22.89 25.37
CA ARG A 306 69.15 21.77 26.06
C ARG A 306 68.32 20.99 27.07
N ALA A 307 68.28 19.79 26.80
CA ALA A 307 69.08 18.57 27.02
C ALA A 307 68.47 17.62 28.06
N ASP A 308 68.54 16.42 27.66
CA ASP A 308 68.73 15.18 28.46
C ASP A 308 67.61 14.82 29.48
N ASP A 309 67.13 13.68 29.61
CA ASP A 309 67.76 12.36 29.80
C ASP A 309 66.69 11.29 29.88
N GLU A 310 66.96 10.22 29.28
CA GLU A 310 66.92 8.82 29.66
C GLU A 310 65.91 8.22 30.61
N SER A 311 65.58 7.04 30.15
CA SER A 311 65.37 5.76 30.87
C SER A 311 63.95 5.49 31.36
N ASP A 312 63.47 4.43 31.03
CA ASP A 312 63.68 2.99 31.12
C ASP A 312 62.48 2.28 31.77
N GLU A 313 62.27 1.12 31.24
CA GLU A 313 61.83 -0.14 31.83
C GLU A 313 60.31 -0.27 32.16
N ALA A 314 59.64 -1.14 31.49
CA ALA A 314 59.71 -2.63 31.47
C ALA A 314 58.69 -3.30 32.38
N ALA A 315 58.14 -4.33 31.80
CA ALA A 315 57.67 -5.61 32.37
C ALA A 315 56.21 -5.67 32.87
N ALA A 316 55.42 -6.45 32.22
CA ALA A 316 55.26 -7.91 32.26
C ALA A 316 54.34 -8.45 33.36
N GLY A 317 53.59 -9.42 32.99
CA GLY A 317 52.98 -10.44 33.86
C GLY A 317 51.47 -10.54 33.66
N GLU A 318 50.99 -11.41 32.81
CA GLU A 318 50.74 -12.85 33.00
C GLU A 318 49.54 -13.16 33.90
N ASP A 319 48.66 -13.89 33.28
CA ASP A 319 48.07 -15.20 33.61
C ASP A 319 46.81 -15.30 34.50
N GLY A 320 45.99 -16.25 34.07
CA GLY A 320 45.05 -17.01 34.87
C GLY A 320 43.70 -17.25 34.23
N ALA A 321 43.54 -18.11 33.37
CA ALA A 321 43.04 -19.49 33.21
C ALA A 321 42.06 -19.99 34.30
N GLY A 322 41.04 -20.69 33.86
CA GLY A 322 40.17 -21.61 34.62
C GLY A 322 38.73 -21.53 34.15
N GLU A 323 38.29 -22.29 33.22
CA GLU A 323 37.89 -23.72 33.19
C GLU A 323 36.59 -24.04 33.92
N GLN A 324 35.67 -24.59 33.09
CA GLN A 324 34.73 -25.73 33.29
C GLN A 324 33.52 -25.48 34.25
N GLU A 325 32.32 -25.96 34.06
CA GLU A 325 31.81 -27.25 33.54
C GLU A 325 30.31 -27.18 33.31
N GLN A 326 29.80 -27.72 32.26
CA GLN A 326 28.79 -28.77 32.04
C GLN A 326 27.54 -28.79 32.90
N GLY A 327 26.41 -28.93 32.20
CA GLY A 327 25.21 -29.48 32.79
C GLY A 327 23.91 -29.33 31.96
N SER A 328 23.75 -30.12 30.92
CA SER A 328 22.44 -30.62 30.46
C SER A 328 22.24 -31.97 31.17
N PRO A 329 21.04 -32.56 31.34
CA PRO A 329 19.89 -32.60 30.41
C PRO A 329 18.49 -32.85 31.02
N ARG A 330 17.50 -32.85 30.12
CA ARG A 330 16.28 -33.71 30.01
C ARG A 330 14.98 -33.39 30.74
N ARG A 331 13.96 -33.40 29.88
CA ARG A 331 12.60 -34.06 29.91
C ARG A 331 11.55 -33.53 30.91
N ALA A 332 10.46 -33.06 30.37
CA ALA A 332 9.23 -33.80 30.10
C ALA A 332 8.37 -33.01 29.11
#